data_c0212a459d27e92451c10d90e530bb1b
#
_entry.id   c0212a459d27e92451c10d90e530bb1b
#
_cell.length_a   1.000
_cell.length_b   1.000
_cell.length_c   1.000
_cell.angle_alpha   90.00
_cell.angle_beta   90.00
_cell.angle_gamma   90.00
#
_symmetry.space_group_name_H-M   'P 1'
#
loop_
_entity.id
_entity.type
_entity.pdbx_description
1 polymer ?
#
loop_
_entity_poly.entity_id
_entity_poly.type
_entity_poly.pdbx_seq_one_letter_code
_entity_poly.pdbx_strand_id
1 'polypeptide(L)'
;MMSEKYNCMKRIILTIIMGFSFFGLFGQTSKFRTVDVAEFAKAVADTSYVVLDVRTPAEHAEGHIPGTHFNIDVLEDNYTENALKVLPKDKPVALYCRSGNRSKNAARILAENGYQVLELGTGFRGWAAAGNKVETEKN
;
A
#
# COMPACT_ATOMS: atom_id res chain seq x y z
N MET A 1 33.56 -40.18 23.23
CA MET A 1 32.98 -39.09 24.07
C MET A 1 33.03 -37.73 23.43
N MET A 2 34.14 -37.26 22.88
CA MET A 2 34.20 -35.94 22.20
C MET A 2 33.49 -35.89 20.87
N SER A 3 33.37 -37.00 20.14
CA SER A 3 32.69 -37.05 18.83
C SER A 3 31.17 -36.92 18.90
N GLU A 4 30.54 -37.40 19.98
CA GLU A 4 29.09 -37.31 20.13
C GLU A 4 28.63 -35.90 20.52
N LYS A 5 29.39 -35.18 21.34
CA LYS A 5 29.12 -33.77 21.68
C LYS A 5 29.28 -32.87 20.45
N TYR A 6 30.26 -33.17 19.61
CA TYR A 6 30.51 -32.39 18.39
C TYR A 6 29.40 -32.60 17.33
N ASN A 7 28.91 -33.84 17.20
CA ASN A 7 27.80 -34.12 16.31
C ASN A 7 26.46 -33.50 16.75
N CYS A 8 26.23 -33.40 18.06
CA CYS A 8 25.04 -32.78 18.61
C CYS A 8 25.03 -31.27 18.35
N MET A 9 26.15 -30.59 18.48
CA MET A 9 26.28 -29.16 18.18
C MET A 9 26.12 -28.83 16.70
N LYS A 10 26.65 -29.67 15.80
CA LYS A 10 26.46 -29.52 14.35
C LYS A 10 24.99 -29.63 13.93
N ARG A 11 24.24 -30.54 14.55
CA ARG A 11 22.81 -30.70 14.27
C ARG A 11 21.98 -29.51 14.70
N ILE A 12 22.29 -28.93 15.86
CA ILE A 12 21.59 -27.76 16.40
C ILE A 12 21.85 -26.52 15.52
N ILE A 13 23.09 -26.32 15.07
CA ILE A 13 23.46 -25.20 14.22
C ILE A 13 22.78 -25.31 12.83
N LEU A 14 22.69 -26.52 12.28
CA LEU A 14 22.05 -26.74 10.98
C LEU A 14 20.55 -26.46 11.04
N THR A 15 19.89 -26.81 12.15
CA THR A 15 18.45 -26.59 12.33
C THR A 15 18.13 -25.08 12.47
N ILE A 16 18.98 -24.31 13.12
CA ILE A 16 18.81 -22.85 13.28
C ILE A 16 19.00 -22.14 11.94
N ILE A 17 19.98 -22.54 11.12
CA ILE A 17 20.23 -21.94 9.80
C ILE A 17 19.09 -22.25 8.82
N MET A 18 18.52 -23.45 8.84
CA MET A 18 17.36 -23.81 7.99
C MET A 18 16.09 -23.05 8.41
N GLY A 19 15.87 -22.86 9.71
CA GLY A 19 14.74 -22.08 10.20
C GLY A 19 14.79 -20.61 9.80
N PHE A 20 15.98 -20.02 9.80
CA PHE A 20 16.17 -18.62 9.41
C PHE A 20 15.97 -18.38 7.91
N SER A 21 16.45 -19.28 7.06
CA SER A 21 16.26 -19.19 5.60
C SER A 21 14.80 -19.36 5.19
N PHE A 22 14.04 -20.21 5.87
CA PHE A 22 12.63 -20.41 5.61
C PHE A 22 11.79 -19.19 6.00
N PHE A 23 12.12 -18.49 7.10
CA PHE A 23 11.42 -17.30 7.55
C PHE A 23 11.66 -16.11 6.62
N GLY A 24 12.85 -15.96 6.04
CA GLY A 24 13.18 -14.91 5.08
C GLY A 24 12.42 -15.03 3.76
N LEU A 25 12.07 -16.23 3.33
CA LEU A 25 11.29 -16.47 2.11
C LEU A 25 9.80 -16.14 2.27
N PHE A 26 9.24 -16.26 3.48
CA PHE A 26 7.82 -15.97 3.74
C PHE A 26 7.55 -14.48 3.97
N GLY A 27 8.54 -13.66 4.32
CA GLY A 27 8.39 -12.24 4.58
C GLY A 27 8.36 -11.35 3.33
N GLN A 28 8.43 -11.92 2.12
CA GLN A 28 8.59 -11.16 0.87
C GLN A 28 7.37 -11.17 -0.07
N THR A 29 6.21 -11.65 0.37
CA THR A 29 4.99 -11.51 -0.43
C THR A 29 4.44 -10.10 -0.24
N SER A 30 4.74 -9.23 -1.21
CA SER A 30 4.19 -7.89 -1.31
C SER A 30 2.70 -7.98 -1.62
N LYS A 31 1.87 -7.76 -0.62
CA LYS A 31 0.41 -7.73 -0.75
C LYS A 31 -0.15 -6.41 -0.25
N PHE A 32 -1.14 -5.92 -0.94
CA PHE A 32 -1.98 -4.84 -0.46
C PHE A 32 -3.33 -5.39 0.00
N ARG A 33 -4.07 -4.60 0.77
CA ARG A 33 -5.40 -4.97 1.26
C ARG A 33 -6.45 -4.07 0.61
N THR A 34 -7.50 -4.69 0.04
CA THR A 34 -8.67 -4.00 -0.49
C THR A 34 -9.73 -3.87 0.58
N VAL A 35 -10.28 -2.68 0.77
CA VAL A 35 -11.28 -2.38 1.80
C VAL A 35 -12.50 -1.68 1.22
N ASP A 36 -13.58 -1.65 1.99
CA ASP A 36 -14.78 -0.90 1.69
C ASP A 36 -14.65 0.59 2.08
N VAL A 37 -15.69 1.37 1.77
CA VAL A 37 -15.73 2.80 2.06
C VAL A 37 -15.63 3.08 3.56
N ALA A 38 -16.31 2.31 4.40
CA ALA A 38 -16.32 2.55 5.85
C ALA A 38 -14.92 2.38 6.45
N GLU A 39 -14.21 1.33 6.06
CA GLU A 39 -12.83 1.08 6.52
C GLU A 39 -11.84 2.09 5.94
N PHE A 40 -12.00 2.46 4.67
CA PHE A 40 -11.19 3.50 4.04
C PHE A 40 -11.36 4.86 4.72
N ALA A 41 -12.59 5.21 5.12
CA ALA A 41 -12.88 6.45 5.85
C ALA A 41 -12.11 6.52 7.17
N LYS A 42 -11.93 5.42 7.86
CA LYS A 42 -11.10 5.36 9.08
C LYS A 42 -9.64 5.66 8.80
N ALA A 43 -9.11 5.13 7.69
CA ALA A 43 -7.73 5.41 7.27
C ALA A 43 -7.54 6.87 6.88
N VAL A 44 -8.50 7.47 6.19
CA VAL A 44 -8.48 8.91 5.84
C VAL A 44 -8.45 9.79 7.07
N ALA A 45 -9.18 9.41 8.12
CA ALA A 45 -9.22 10.15 9.39
C ALA A 45 -7.97 9.92 10.27
N ASP A 46 -7.19 8.89 9.99
CA ASP A 46 -6.00 8.53 10.74
C ASP A 46 -4.77 9.25 10.18
N THR A 47 -4.19 10.14 10.98
CA THR A 47 -3.02 10.96 10.58
C THR A 47 -1.75 10.13 10.32
N SER A 48 -1.72 8.86 10.70
CA SER A 48 -0.60 7.96 10.37
C SER A 48 -0.59 7.52 8.91
N TYR A 49 -1.73 7.62 8.21
CA TYR A 49 -1.84 7.27 6.80
C TYR A 49 -1.51 8.44 5.88
N VAL A 50 -0.91 8.12 4.75
CA VAL A 50 -0.84 9.02 3.60
C VAL A 50 -1.95 8.63 2.62
N VAL A 51 -2.79 9.58 2.23
CA VAL A 51 -3.91 9.36 1.30
C VAL A 51 -3.49 9.80 -0.11
N LEU A 52 -3.59 8.88 -1.06
CA LEU A 52 -3.10 9.04 -2.43
C LEU A 52 -4.24 8.81 -3.43
N ASP A 53 -4.49 9.81 -4.26
CA ASP A 53 -5.34 9.69 -5.46
C ASP A 53 -4.47 9.30 -6.66
N VAL A 54 -4.74 8.14 -7.25
CA VAL A 54 -3.95 7.64 -8.39
C VAL A 54 -4.63 7.88 -9.74
N ARG A 55 -5.65 8.75 -9.75
CA ARG A 55 -6.35 9.20 -10.96
C ARG A 55 -5.59 10.32 -11.65
N THR A 56 -6.10 10.73 -12.82
CA THR A 56 -5.56 11.89 -13.53
C THR A 56 -5.73 13.20 -12.74
N PRO A 57 -4.89 14.22 -12.98
CA PRO A 57 -5.06 15.53 -12.36
C PRO A 57 -6.43 16.16 -12.65
N ALA A 58 -6.98 15.96 -13.84
CA ALA A 58 -8.30 16.47 -14.20
C ALA A 58 -9.42 15.83 -13.35
N GLU A 59 -9.38 14.52 -13.16
CA GLU A 59 -10.34 13.82 -12.29
C GLU A 59 -10.23 14.31 -10.83
N HIS A 60 -9.02 14.49 -10.34
CA HIS A 60 -8.76 15.00 -9.00
C HIS A 60 -9.33 16.40 -8.79
N ALA A 61 -9.10 17.30 -9.74
CA ALA A 61 -9.61 18.67 -9.68
C ALA A 61 -11.14 18.75 -9.67
N GLU A 62 -11.81 17.89 -10.45
CA GLU A 62 -13.27 17.80 -10.51
C GLU A 62 -13.91 17.33 -9.19
N GLY A 63 -13.19 16.51 -8.43
CA GLY A 63 -13.63 16.03 -7.15
C GLY A 63 -12.68 14.96 -6.60
N HIS A 64 -12.36 15.05 -5.32
CA HIS A 64 -11.50 14.08 -4.64
C HIS A 64 -11.94 13.89 -3.18
N ILE A 65 -11.43 12.86 -2.56
CA ILE A 65 -11.68 12.56 -1.16
C ILE A 65 -10.98 13.62 -0.29
N PRO A 66 -11.69 14.28 0.65
CA PRO A 66 -11.06 15.21 1.59
C PRO A 66 -9.95 14.52 2.37
N GLY A 67 -8.85 15.23 2.58
CA GLY A 67 -7.67 14.66 3.24
C GLY A 67 -6.70 13.93 2.31
N THR A 68 -6.93 13.94 1.00
CA THR A 68 -5.96 13.44 0.02
C THR A 68 -4.70 14.29 0.05
N HIS A 69 -3.55 13.66 0.27
CA HIS A 69 -2.26 14.34 0.40
C HIS A 69 -1.55 14.50 -0.95
N PHE A 70 -1.70 13.52 -1.85
CA PHE A 70 -1.04 13.50 -3.15
C PHE A 70 -1.98 13.02 -4.24
N ASN A 71 -1.78 13.55 -5.45
CA ASN A 71 -2.36 13.04 -6.67
C ASN A 71 -1.23 12.64 -7.63
N ILE A 72 -1.09 11.35 -7.87
CA ILE A 72 -0.05 10.79 -8.75
C ILE A 72 -0.72 9.81 -9.72
N ASP A 73 -0.79 10.18 -10.98
CA ASP A 73 -1.49 9.42 -12.02
C ASP A 73 -0.76 8.11 -12.33
N VAL A 74 -1.42 6.98 -12.04
CA VAL A 74 -0.85 5.64 -12.29
C VAL A 74 -0.71 5.31 -13.77
N LEU A 75 -1.40 6.02 -14.66
CA LEU A 75 -1.30 5.84 -16.11
C LEU A 75 -0.03 6.47 -16.71
N GLU A 76 0.63 7.35 -15.98
CA GLU A 76 1.90 7.94 -16.42
C GLU A 76 3.06 6.96 -16.29
N ASP A 77 3.95 6.95 -17.27
CA ASP A 77 5.11 6.04 -17.30
C ASP A 77 6.04 6.21 -16.10
N ASN A 78 6.09 7.42 -15.55
CA ASN A 78 6.91 7.78 -14.41
C ASN A 78 6.20 7.65 -13.05
N TYR A 79 5.05 6.98 -12.99
CA TYR A 79 4.29 6.81 -11.75
C TYR A 79 5.16 6.28 -10.60
N THR A 80 5.86 5.18 -10.84
CA THR A 80 6.68 4.53 -9.81
C THR A 80 7.77 5.47 -9.30
N GLU A 81 8.49 6.11 -10.20
CA GLU A 81 9.56 7.05 -9.86
C GLU A 81 9.02 8.21 -9.01
N ASN A 82 7.93 8.82 -9.45
CA ASN A 82 7.30 9.95 -8.74
C ASN A 82 6.78 9.54 -7.36
N ALA A 83 6.12 8.39 -7.27
CA ALA A 83 5.59 7.89 -6.01
C ALA A 83 6.71 7.62 -4.99
N LEU A 84 7.79 6.94 -5.41
CA LEU A 84 8.93 6.66 -4.55
C LEU A 84 9.67 7.91 -4.09
N LYS A 85 9.60 8.99 -4.86
CA LYS A 85 10.25 10.26 -4.54
C LYS A 85 9.52 11.04 -3.45
N VAL A 86 8.18 11.00 -3.43
CA VAL A 86 7.37 11.88 -2.56
C VAL A 86 6.70 11.14 -1.39
N LEU A 87 6.41 9.84 -1.52
CA LEU A 87 5.73 9.10 -0.46
C LEU A 87 6.71 8.69 0.64
N PRO A 88 6.43 9.02 1.91
CA PRO A 88 7.24 8.56 3.03
C PRO A 88 7.16 7.05 3.17
N LYS A 89 8.29 6.39 3.39
CA LYS A 89 8.36 4.92 3.49
C LYS A 89 7.93 4.36 4.83
N ASP A 90 7.88 5.20 5.85
CA ASP A 90 7.53 4.85 7.22
C ASP A 90 6.05 4.99 7.54
N LYS A 91 5.24 5.38 6.56
CA LYS A 91 3.78 5.53 6.71
C LYS A 91 3.02 4.62 5.76
N PRO A 92 1.93 3.99 6.22
CA PRO A 92 1.04 3.26 5.33
C PRO A 92 0.34 4.21 4.35
N VAL A 93 0.09 3.72 3.17
CA VAL A 93 -0.57 4.47 2.09
C VAL A 93 -1.99 3.94 1.87
N ALA A 94 -2.97 4.84 1.96
CA ALA A 94 -4.35 4.56 1.58
C ALA A 94 -4.59 5.19 0.21
N LEU A 95 -4.90 4.41 -0.81
CA LEU A 95 -5.03 4.91 -2.16
C LEU A 95 -6.34 4.51 -2.83
N TYR A 96 -6.74 5.31 -3.80
CA TYR A 96 -7.97 5.10 -4.55
C TYR A 96 -7.83 5.58 -6.00
N CYS A 97 -8.65 4.97 -6.87
CA CYS A 97 -8.91 5.48 -8.20
C CYS A 97 -10.41 5.76 -8.36
N ARG A 98 -10.93 5.72 -9.58
CA ARG A 98 -12.35 6.00 -9.83
C ARG A 98 -13.27 4.86 -9.41
N SER A 99 -12.96 3.62 -9.80
CA SER A 99 -13.82 2.44 -9.64
C SER A 99 -13.12 1.19 -9.11
N GLY A 100 -11.83 1.28 -8.77
CA GLY A 100 -11.05 0.18 -8.23
C GLY A 100 -10.16 -0.57 -9.21
N ASN A 101 -10.15 -0.24 -10.49
CA ASN A 101 -9.33 -0.93 -11.49
C ASN A 101 -7.87 -0.45 -11.49
N ARG A 102 -7.64 0.83 -11.68
CA ARG A 102 -6.29 1.43 -11.68
C ARG A 102 -5.61 1.32 -10.32
N SER A 103 -6.38 1.44 -9.24
CA SER A 103 -5.87 1.40 -7.87
C SER A 103 -5.24 0.06 -7.50
N LYS A 104 -5.70 -1.05 -8.03
CA LYS A 104 -5.11 -2.37 -7.79
C LYS A 104 -3.69 -2.47 -8.35
N ASN A 105 -3.47 -1.96 -9.55
CA ASN A 105 -2.13 -1.90 -10.12
C ASN A 105 -1.22 -0.94 -9.36
N ALA A 106 -1.73 0.24 -9.01
CA ALA A 106 -1.00 1.21 -8.21
C ALA A 106 -0.59 0.65 -6.86
N ALA A 107 -1.51 -0.03 -6.18
CA ALA A 107 -1.27 -0.67 -4.88
C ALA A 107 -0.22 -1.78 -4.97
N ARG A 108 -0.30 -2.62 -6.00
CA ARG A 108 0.67 -3.69 -6.24
C ARG A 108 2.09 -3.13 -6.41
N ILE A 109 2.24 -2.09 -7.21
CA ILE A 109 3.54 -1.45 -7.44
C ILE A 109 4.13 -0.92 -6.12
N LEU A 110 3.33 -0.22 -5.32
CA LEU A 110 3.81 0.32 -4.04
C LEU A 110 4.13 -0.79 -3.04
N ALA A 111 3.30 -1.83 -2.96
CA ALA A 111 3.55 -2.97 -2.07
C ALA A 111 4.85 -3.70 -2.44
N GLU A 112 5.12 -3.89 -3.73
CA GLU A 112 6.38 -4.46 -4.24
C GLU A 112 7.60 -3.58 -3.88
N ASN A 113 7.38 -2.29 -3.66
CA ASN A 113 8.42 -1.35 -3.24
C ASN A 113 8.46 -1.10 -1.72
N GLY A 114 7.86 -1.98 -0.93
CA GLY A 114 7.99 -2.00 0.53
C GLY A 114 6.97 -1.17 1.30
N TYR A 115 5.96 -0.60 0.66
CA TYR A 115 4.90 0.13 1.34
C TYR A 115 3.81 -0.81 1.86
N GLN A 116 3.24 -0.48 3.01
CA GLN A 116 1.96 -1.03 3.44
C GLN A 116 0.85 -0.26 2.74
N VAL A 117 -0.03 -0.94 2.03
CA VAL A 117 -1.03 -0.30 1.18
C VAL A 117 -2.43 -0.80 1.48
N LEU A 118 -3.35 0.16 1.61
CA LEU A 118 -4.77 -0.02 1.71
C LEU A 118 -5.42 0.56 0.44
N GLU A 119 -6.22 -0.23 -0.27
CA GLU A 119 -6.85 0.17 -1.53
C GLU A 119 -8.37 0.20 -1.37
N LEU A 120 -9.00 1.29 -1.81
CA LEU A 120 -10.46 1.43 -1.82
C LEU A 120 -11.06 0.67 -3.02
N GLY A 121 -11.69 -0.47 -2.75
CA GLY A 121 -12.16 -1.39 -3.79
C GLY A 121 -13.22 -0.82 -4.73
N THR A 122 -14.09 0.07 -4.25
CA THR A 122 -15.13 0.74 -5.04
C THR A 122 -14.72 2.11 -5.56
N GLY A 123 -13.55 2.57 -5.19
CA GLY A 123 -12.97 3.84 -5.63
C GLY A 123 -13.76 5.08 -5.20
N PHE A 124 -13.43 6.18 -5.83
CA PHE A 124 -14.09 7.46 -5.61
C PHE A 124 -15.60 7.41 -5.87
N ARG A 125 -16.04 6.63 -6.85
CA ARG A 125 -17.48 6.45 -7.13
C ARG A 125 -18.21 5.86 -5.92
N GLY A 126 -17.66 4.83 -5.30
CA GLY A 126 -18.23 4.24 -4.09
C GLY A 126 -18.22 5.19 -2.91
N TRP A 127 -17.15 5.96 -2.74
CA TRP A 127 -17.05 7.00 -1.73
C TRP A 127 -18.17 8.02 -1.84
N ALA A 128 -18.38 8.58 -3.03
CA ALA A 128 -19.41 9.59 -3.30
C ALA A 128 -20.83 8.99 -3.19
N ALA A 129 -21.05 7.78 -3.69
CA ALA A 129 -22.33 7.09 -3.63
C ALA A 129 -22.76 6.77 -2.18
N ALA A 130 -21.82 6.59 -1.28
CA ALA A 130 -22.08 6.42 0.15
C ALA A 130 -22.46 7.72 0.88
N GLY A 131 -22.49 8.85 0.20
CA GLY A 131 -22.87 10.15 0.76
C GLY A 131 -21.73 10.88 1.49
N ASN A 132 -20.48 10.43 1.34
CA ASN A 132 -19.34 11.08 1.96
C ASN A 132 -19.00 12.42 1.27
N LYS A 133 -18.35 13.30 2.01
CA LYS A 133 -17.90 14.60 1.49
C LYS A 133 -16.90 14.45 0.36
N VAL A 134 -17.00 15.35 -0.60
CA VAL A 134 -16.11 15.47 -1.75
C VAL A 134 -15.60 16.91 -1.80
N GLU A 135 -14.31 17.08 -2.04
CA GLU A 135 -13.68 18.37 -2.28
C GLU A 135 -13.39 18.56 -3.77
N THR A 136 -13.45 19.81 -4.19
CA THR A 136 -13.04 20.24 -5.55
C THR A 136 -11.94 21.27 -5.43
N GLU A 137 -11.02 21.28 -6.40
CA GLU A 137 -10.08 22.41 -6.49
C GLU A 137 -10.83 23.65 -6.96
N LYS A 138 -10.81 24.70 -6.14
CA LYS A 138 -11.36 25.99 -6.55
C LYS A 138 -10.36 26.65 -7.49
N ASN A 139 -10.81 26.96 -8.71
CA ASN A 139 -10.07 27.82 -9.61
C ASN A 139 -10.02 29.26 -9.07
#